data_2d9626fd5a2d57f2cf0e79aeeb0e630f
#
_entry.id   2d9626fd5a2d57f2cf0e79aeeb0e630f
#
_cell.length_a   1.000
_cell.length_b   1.000
_cell.length_c   1.000
_cell.angle_alpha   90.00
_cell.angle_beta   90.00
_cell.angle_gamma   90.00
#
_symmetry.space_group_name_H-M   'P 1'
#
loop_
_entity.id
_entity.type
_entity.pdbx_description
1 polymer ?
#
loop_
_entity_poly.entity_id
_entity_poly.type
_entity_poly.pdbx_seq_one_letter_code
_entity_poly.pdbx_strand_id
1 'polypeptide(L)'
;LTKGEYFVKEGKVATQLGFVESGQLQFYTTVNQYDERTTYVSLENTFVASLLSYINEVPARENIRALTDSVIWIIEKKDVCNLQSQISAFKDFYIKLIEYQLCCIDKSRLDFITLSAQERYLQLQIQEPRLFQEVPLQYISSMLGISPRHLSRLRKVV
;
A
#
# COMPACT_ATOMS: atom_id res chain seq x y z
N LEU A 1 3.43 -10.70 -11.94
CA LEU A 1 2.78 -11.52 -10.92
C LEU A 1 1.41 -11.96 -11.40
N THR A 2 1.07 -13.21 -11.22
CA THR A 2 -0.31 -13.69 -11.36
C THR A 2 -1.09 -13.42 -10.08
N LYS A 3 -2.42 -13.37 -10.19
CA LYS A 3 -3.32 -13.18 -9.04
C LYS A 3 -3.00 -14.16 -7.91
N GLY A 4 -2.83 -13.66 -6.70
CA GLY A 4 -2.48 -14.42 -5.50
C GLY A 4 -0.98 -14.56 -5.22
N GLU A 5 -0.12 -14.24 -6.19
CA GLU A 5 1.32 -14.24 -5.98
C GLU A 5 1.77 -13.06 -5.11
N TYR A 6 2.92 -13.24 -4.46
CA TYR A 6 3.44 -12.27 -3.49
C TYR A 6 4.59 -11.47 -4.08
N PHE A 7 4.51 -10.16 -3.93
CA PHE A 7 5.64 -9.26 -4.08
C PHE A 7 6.52 -9.25 -2.81
N VAL A 8 5.88 -9.22 -1.64
CA VAL A 8 6.54 -9.35 -0.32
C VAL A 8 5.76 -10.34 0.53
N LYS A 9 6.49 -11.22 1.25
CA LYS A 9 5.92 -12.10 2.28
C LYS A 9 6.37 -11.67 3.67
N GLU A 10 5.44 -11.64 4.60
CA GLU A 10 5.72 -11.44 6.03
C GLU A 10 6.83 -12.39 6.51
N GLY A 11 7.73 -11.87 7.35
CA GLY A 11 8.88 -12.62 7.86
C GLY A 11 10.09 -12.71 6.91
N LYS A 12 9.96 -12.26 5.64
CA LYS A 12 11.09 -12.14 4.70
C LYS A 12 11.59 -10.71 4.62
N VAL A 13 12.88 -10.52 4.37
CA VAL A 13 13.44 -9.18 4.12
C VAL A 13 13.07 -8.74 2.71
N ALA A 14 12.46 -7.55 2.60
CA ALA A 14 12.16 -6.95 1.31
C ALA A 14 13.40 -6.21 0.78
N THR A 15 13.86 -6.59 -0.41
CA THR A 15 15.06 -6.01 -1.05
C THR A 15 14.75 -5.20 -2.29
N GLN A 16 13.47 -5.12 -2.67
CA GLN A 16 13.04 -4.54 -3.93
C GLN A 16 12.11 -3.36 -3.72
N LEU A 17 12.27 -2.35 -4.58
CA LEU A 17 11.28 -1.31 -4.83
C LEU A 17 10.59 -1.64 -6.16
N GLY A 18 9.26 -1.61 -6.18
CA GLY A 18 8.45 -1.89 -7.35
C GLY A 18 7.72 -0.63 -7.85
N PHE A 19 7.45 -0.59 -9.15
CA PHE A 19 6.49 0.34 -9.76
C PHE A 19 5.42 -0.49 -10.47
N VAL A 20 4.17 -0.29 -10.11
CA VAL A 20 3.02 -1.02 -10.69
C VAL A 20 2.65 -0.37 -12.02
N GLU A 21 2.96 -1.05 -13.13
CA GLU A 21 2.54 -0.65 -14.46
C GLU A 21 1.06 -0.95 -14.71
N SER A 22 0.61 -2.14 -14.25
CA SER A 22 -0.78 -2.54 -14.33
C SER A 22 -1.15 -3.53 -13.24
N GLY A 23 -2.44 -3.59 -12.88
CA GLY A 23 -2.96 -4.49 -11.86
C GLY A 23 -3.10 -3.83 -10.49
N GLN A 24 -3.32 -4.66 -9.47
CA GLN A 24 -3.64 -4.21 -8.11
C GLN A 24 -2.90 -5.06 -7.09
N LEU A 25 -2.30 -4.43 -6.07
CA LEU A 25 -1.63 -5.12 -4.98
C LEU A 25 -2.28 -4.78 -3.63
N GLN A 26 -2.54 -5.80 -2.83
CA GLN A 26 -3.00 -5.67 -1.46
C GLN A 26 -1.83 -5.69 -0.50
N PHE A 27 -1.77 -4.68 0.37
CA PHE A 27 -0.95 -4.70 1.58
C PHE A 27 -1.82 -5.16 2.74
N TYR A 28 -1.37 -6.19 3.45
CA TYR A 28 -2.12 -6.70 4.59
C TYR A 28 -1.21 -7.33 5.64
N THR A 29 -1.68 -7.36 6.86
CA THR A 29 -1.09 -8.12 7.97
C THR A 29 -2.09 -9.16 8.46
N THR A 30 -1.59 -10.24 9.06
CA THR A 30 -2.43 -11.27 9.65
C THR A 30 -2.56 -11.06 11.15
N VAL A 31 -3.81 -10.93 11.61
CA VAL A 31 -4.14 -10.85 13.04
C VAL A 31 -4.74 -12.19 13.45
N ASN A 32 -4.27 -12.76 14.58
CA ASN A 32 -4.81 -14.02 15.14
C ASN A 32 -4.82 -15.20 14.16
N GLN A 33 -3.78 -15.38 13.34
CA GLN A 33 -3.54 -16.47 12.40
C GLN A 33 -4.50 -16.57 11.19
N TYR A 34 -5.70 -15.98 11.25
CA TYR A 34 -6.72 -16.16 10.20
C TYR A 34 -7.37 -14.87 9.69
N ASP A 35 -7.16 -13.74 10.36
CA ASP A 35 -7.83 -12.49 10.04
C ASP A 35 -6.88 -11.55 9.29
N GLU A 36 -7.00 -11.50 7.97
CA GLU A 36 -6.24 -10.58 7.13
C GLU A 36 -6.79 -9.16 7.28
N ARG A 37 -5.93 -8.23 7.68
CA ARG A 37 -6.25 -6.80 7.77
C ARG A 37 -5.55 -6.05 6.65
N THR A 38 -6.31 -5.64 5.66
CA THR A 38 -5.80 -4.79 4.57
C THR A 38 -5.49 -3.40 5.10
N THR A 39 -4.26 -2.98 4.94
CA THR A 39 -3.78 -1.65 5.32
C THR A 39 -3.82 -0.67 4.15
N TYR A 40 -3.57 -1.19 2.94
CA TYR A 40 -3.56 -0.40 1.71
C TYR A 40 -3.83 -1.29 0.49
N VAL A 41 -4.35 -0.70 -0.59
CA VAL A 41 -4.40 -1.31 -1.92
C VAL A 41 -3.74 -0.34 -2.90
N SER A 42 -2.70 -0.82 -3.55
CA SER A 42 -2.00 -0.10 -4.62
C SER A 42 -2.69 -0.37 -5.95
N LEU A 43 -2.89 0.66 -6.72
CA LEU A 43 -3.33 0.61 -8.12
C LEU A 43 -2.15 0.86 -9.06
N GLU A 44 -2.42 0.88 -10.37
CA GLU A 44 -1.41 1.22 -11.37
C GLU A 44 -0.82 2.63 -11.17
N ASN A 45 0.38 2.84 -11.66
CA ASN A 45 1.16 4.09 -11.55
C ASN A 45 1.57 4.45 -10.12
N THR A 46 1.74 3.45 -9.25
CA THR A 46 2.20 3.66 -7.87
C THR A 46 3.48 2.89 -7.59
N PHE A 47 4.30 3.43 -6.68
CA PHE A 47 5.46 2.72 -6.13
C PHE A 47 5.04 1.84 -4.97
N VAL A 48 5.66 0.66 -4.87
CA VAL A 48 5.35 -0.34 -3.85
C VAL A 48 6.62 -0.89 -3.20
N ALA A 49 6.62 -0.92 -1.88
CA ALA A 49 7.64 -1.58 -1.06
C ALA A 49 7.09 -1.80 0.35
N SER A 50 7.57 -2.83 1.05
CA SER A 50 7.45 -2.87 2.52
C SER A 50 8.53 -1.98 3.11
N LEU A 51 8.22 -0.69 3.29
CA LEU A 51 9.21 0.37 3.55
C LEU A 51 10.06 0.08 4.77
N LEU A 52 9.46 -0.34 5.89
CA LEU A 52 10.21 -0.66 7.10
C LEU A 52 11.25 -1.75 6.84
N SER A 53 10.83 -2.82 6.16
CA SER A 53 11.71 -3.93 5.80
C SER A 53 12.76 -3.51 4.78
N TYR A 54 12.35 -2.83 3.72
CA TYR A 54 13.22 -2.38 2.65
C TYR A 54 14.31 -1.40 3.13
N ILE A 55 13.96 -0.43 3.98
CA ILE A 55 14.92 0.56 4.46
C ILE A 55 15.88 -0.04 5.49
N ASN A 56 15.36 -0.77 6.48
CA ASN A 56 16.14 -1.24 7.63
C ASN A 56 16.69 -2.68 7.47
N GLU A 57 16.36 -3.36 6.37
CA GLU A 57 16.77 -4.76 6.10
C GLU A 57 16.34 -5.74 7.22
N VAL A 58 15.16 -5.50 7.77
CA VAL A 58 14.53 -6.36 8.77
C VAL A 58 13.39 -7.17 8.16
N PRO A 59 12.96 -8.29 8.75
CA PRO A 59 11.82 -9.04 8.26
C PRO A 59 10.55 -8.17 8.12
N ALA A 60 9.86 -8.29 6.99
CA ALA A 60 8.60 -7.59 6.74
C ALA A 60 7.53 -8.01 7.75
N ARG A 61 6.73 -7.06 8.20
CA ARG A 61 5.60 -7.26 9.12
C ARG A 61 4.26 -7.29 8.40
N GLU A 62 4.31 -7.32 7.08
CA GLU A 62 3.14 -7.30 6.21
C GLU A 62 3.39 -8.16 4.98
N ASN A 63 2.32 -8.53 4.32
CA ASN A 63 2.33 -9.17 3.03
C ASN A 63 1.93 -8.16 1.96
N ILE A 64 2.52 -8.26 0.77
CA ILE A 64 2.08 -7.54 -0.43
C ILE A 64 1.77 -8.61 -1.49
N ARG A 65 0.48 -8.73 -1.85
CA ARG A 65 -0.04 -9.79 -2.73
C ARG A 65 -0.81 -9.20 -3.92
N ALA A 66 -0.66 -9.80 -5.09
CA ALA A 66 -1.40 -9.42 -6.28
C ALA A 66 -2.90 -9.79 -6.13
N LEU A 67 -3.79 -8.80 -6.24
CA LEU A 67 -5.25 -9.00 -6.29
C LEU A 67 -5.74 -9.37 -7.69
N THR A 68 -5.01 -8.93 -8.70
CA THR A 68 -5.22 -9.23 -10.12
C THR A 68 -3.88 -9.62 -10.74
N ASP A 69 -3.89 -10.14 -11.95
CA ASP A 69 -2.65 -10.25 -12.71
C ASP A 69 -2.04 -8.86 -12.86
N SER A 70 -0.75 -8.74 -12.57
CA SER A 70 -0.09 -7.45 -12.40
C SER A 70 1.29 -7.45 -13.05
N VAL A 71 1.64 -6.34 -13.69
CA VAL A 71 2.98 -6.06 -14.21
C VAL A 71 3.65 -5.07 -13.27
N ILE A 72 4.83 -5.44 -12.77
CA ILE A 72 5.59 -4.64 -11.81
C ILE A 72 7.03 -4.53 -12.31
N TRP A 73 7.49 -3.31 -12.52
CA TRP A 73 8.90 -3.01 -12.72
C TRP A 73 9.60 -3.00 -11.38
N ILE A 74 10.69 -3.74 -11.27
CA ILE A 74 11.42 -3.88 -10.01
C ILE A 74 12.84 -3.35 -10.11
N ILE A 75 13.33 -2.78 -9.01
CA ILE A 75 14.72 -2.41 -8.84
C ILE A 75 15.21 -2.92 -7.48
N GLU A 76 16.37 -3.54 -7.46
CA GLU A 76 16.99 -4.01 -6.21
C GLU A 76 17.56 -2.84 -5.41
N LYS A 77 17.52 -2.94 -4.08
CA LYS A 77 18.03 -1.91 -3.17
C LYS A 77 19.49 -1.53 -3.48
N LYS A 78 20.33 -2.51 -3.80
CA LYS A 78 21.74 -2.28 -4.19
C LYS A 78 21.86 -1.36 -5.41
N ASP A 79 20.98 -1.55 -6.39
CA ASP A 79 20.99 -0.76 -7.63
C ASP A 79 20.45 0.65 -7.38
N VAL A 80 19.45 0.79 -6.49
CA VAL A 80 18.99 2.11 -6.01
C VAL A 80 20.13 2.87 -5.34
N CYS A 81 20.90 2.20 -4.45
CA CYS A 81 22.07 2.82 -3.81
C CYS A 81 23.14 3.24 -4.82
N ASN A 82 23.41 2.41 -5.80
CA ASN A 82 24.36 2.71 -6.87
C ASN A 82 23.91 3.92 -7.69
N LEU A 83 22.65 3.97 -8.12
CA LEU A 83 22.10 5.09 -8.88
C LEU A 83 22.13 6.40 -8.08
N GLN A 84 21.82 6.35 -6.78
CA GLN A 84 21.90 7.53 -5.91
C GLN A 84 23.34 8.09 -5.80
N SER A 85 24.35 7.22 -5.85
CA SER A 85 25.76 7.64 -5.77
C SER A 85 26.27 8.23 -7.09
N GLN A 86 25.68 7.82 -8.21
CA GLN A 86 26.15 8.19 -9.55
C GLN A 86 25.34 9.32 -10.20
N ILE A 87 24.05 9.45 -9.87
CA ILE A 87 23.10 10.35 -10.55
C ILE A 87 22.39 11.21 -9.51
N SER A 88 22.79 12.49 -9.41
CA SER A 88 22.19 13.43 -8.46
C SER A 88 20.68 13.57 -8.65
N ALA A 89 20.20 13.69 -9.88
CA ALA A 89 18.78 13.78 -10.15
C ALA A 89 17.98 12.56 -9.68
N PHE A 90 18.57 11.35 -9.74
CA PHE A 90 17.95 10.15 -9.20
C PHE A 90 17.90 10.17 -7.67
N LYS A 91 18.97 10.67 -7.03
CA LYS A 91 19.01 10.86 -5.57
C LYS A 91 17.92 11.81 -5.11
N ASP A 92 17.76 12.96 -5.78
CA ASP A 92 16.73 13.95 -5.48
C ASP A 92 15.32 13.39 -5.67
N PHE A 93 15.10 12.64 -6.75
CA PHE A 93 13.85 11.91 -6.98
C PHE A 93 13.55 10.91 -5.86
N TYR A 94 14.53 10.08 -5.48
CA TYR A 94 14.34 9.07 -4.44
C TYR A 94 14.03 9.70 -3.08
N ILE A 95 14.71 10.79 -2.71
CA ILE A 95 14.42 11.55 -1.48
C ILE A 95 12.96 12.03 -1.49
N LYS A 96 12.53 12.67 -2.57
CA LYS A 96 11.13 13.14 -2.70
C LYS A 96 10.11 12.01 -2.64
N LEU A 97 10.42 10.86 -3.23
CA LEU A 97 9.57 9.68 -3.17
C LEU A 97 9.39 9.19 -1.72
N ILE A 98 10.48 9.13 -0.96
CA ILE A 98 10.42 8.69 0.46
C ILE A 98 9.74 9.74 1.33
N GLU A 99 10.01 11.03 1.14
CA GLU A 99 9.32 12.13 1.85
C GLU A 99 7.81 12.09 1.60
N TYR A 100 7.40 11.90 0.34
CA TYR A 100 5.99 11.76 -0.01
C TYR A 100 5.35 10.56 0.71
N GLN A 101 6.00 9.39 0.70
CA GLN A 101 5.49 8.20 1.39
C GLN A 101 5.40 8.43 2.91
N LEU A 102 6.38 9.08 3.51
CA LEU A 102 6.36 9.43 4.94
C LEU A 102 5.15 10.32 5.27
N CYS A 103 4.89 11.35 4.48
CA CYS A 103 3.74 12.23 4.65
C CYS A 103 2.41 11.46 4.50
N CYS A 104 2.30 10.57 3.53
CA CYS A 104 1.11 9.75 3.33
C CYS A 104 0.84 8.83 4.53
N ILE A 105 1.88 8.18 5.06
CA ILE A 105 1.78 7.28 6.22
C ILE A 105 1.38 8.09 7.48
N ASP A 106 2.04 9.21 7.73
CA ASP A 106 1.73 10.04 8.91
C ASP A 106 0.32 10.63 8.85
N LYS A 107 -0.09 11.11 7.67
CA LYS A 107 -1.46 11.57 7.44
C LYS A 107 -2.47 10.44 7.71
N SER A 108 -2.26 9.25 7.13
CA SER A 108 -3.15 8.11 7.33
C SER A 108 -3.26 7.72 8.81
N ARG A 109 -2.14 7.74 9.54
CA ARG A 109 -2.10 7.48 10.98
C ARG A 109 -2.92 8.51 11.76
N LEU A 110 -2.76 9.80 11.45
CA LEU A 110 -3.51 10.89 12.10
C LEU A 110 -5.01 10.78 11.78
N ASP A 111 -5.37 10.58 10.52
CA ASP A 111 -6.75 10.42 10.08
C ASP A 111 -7.44 9.23 10.80
N PHE A 112 -6.69 8.14 11.05
CA PHE A 112 -7.21 6.99 11.76
C PHE A 112 -7.52 7.28 13.23
N ILE A 113 -6.77 8.18 13.87
CA ILE A 113 -6.93 8.56 15.27
C ILE A 113 -7.98 9.66 15.44
N THR A 114 -8.03 10.63 14.52
CA THR A 114 -8.78 11.88 14.70
C THR A 114 -10.15 11.88 14.02
N LEU A 115 -10.33 11.07 12.97
CA LEU A 115 -11.54 11.07 12.15
C LEU A 115 -12.44 9.87 12.46
N SER A 116 -13.75 10.10 12.40
CA SER A 116 -14.75 9.04 12.41
C SER A 116 -14.64 8.16 11.16
N ALA A 117 -15.22 6.97 11.19
CA ALA A 117 -15.26 6.07 10.04
C ALA A 117 -15.96 6.71 8.81
N GLN A 118 -16.98 7.55 9.05
CA GLN A 118 -17.68 8.27 7.99
C GLN A 118 -16.79 9.32 7.34
N GLU A 119 -16.06 10.09 8.12
CA GLU A 119 -15.13 11.11 7.62
C GLU A 119 -13.98 10.46 6.83
N ARG A 120 -13.39 9.37 7.35
CA ARG A 120 -12.38 8.60 6.60
C ARG A 120 -12.91 8.06 5.27
N TYR A 121 -14.16 7.56 5.27
CA TYR A 121 -14.80 7.09 4.04
C TYR A 121 -14.94 8.21 3.00
N LEU A 122 -15.44 9.39 3.41
CA LEU A 122 -15.60 10.54 2.52
C LEU A 122 -14.25 11.04 1.99
N GLN A 123 -13.24 11.13 2.86
CA GLN A 123 -11.90 11.53 2.43
C GLN A 123 -11.31 10.55 1.42
N LEU A 124 -11.39 9.25 1.69
CA LEU A 124 -10.89 8.22 0.78
C LEU A 124 -11.61 8.28 -0.58
N GLN A 125 -12.92 8.50 -0.58
CA GLN A 125 -13.71 8.63 -1.81
C GLN A 125 -13.30 9.83 -2.66
N ILE A 126 -12.93 10.95 -2.02
CA ILE A 126 -12.47 12.15 -2.72
C ILE A 126 -11.04 11.98 -3.22
N GLN A 127 -10.15 11.39 -2.42
CA GLN A 127 -8.72 11.28 -2.74
C GLN A 127 -8.43 10.15 -3.73
N GLU A 128 -9.12 9.02 -3.58
CA GLU A 128 -8.86 7.79 -4.33
C GLU A 128 -10.18 7.20 -4.90
N PRO A 129 -10.90 7.92 -5.75
CA PRO A 129 -12.21 7.48 -6.27
C PRO A 129 -12.13 6.15 -7.04
N ARG A 130 -10.98 5.87 -7.67
CA ARG A 130 -10.72 4.62 -8.39
C ARG A 130 -10.75 3.40 -7.48
N LEU A 131 -10.36 3.50 -6.21
CA LEU A 131 -10.46 2.38 -5.27
C LEU A 131 -11.90 1.86 -5.17
N PHE A 132 -12.90 2.77 -5.14
CA PHE A 132 -14.31 2.38 -5.02
C PHE A 132 -14.91 1.81 -6.31
N GLN A 133 -14.27 2.04 -7.44
CA GLN A 133 -14.67 1.51 -8.75
C GLN A 133 -14.01 0.16 -9.05
N GLU A 134 -12.79 -0.03 -8.63
CA GLU A 134 -11.93 -1.12 -9.08
C GLU A 134 -11.66 -2.18 -8.00
N VAL A 135 -11.78 -1.82 -6.70
CA VAL A 135 -11.38 -2.69 -5.58
C VAL A 135 -12.63 -3.24 -4.87
N PRO A 136 -12.70 -4.56 -4.59
CA PRO A 136 -13.79 -5.14 -3.81
C PRO A 136 -13.94 -4.49 -2.43
N LEU A 137 -15.19 -4.20 -2.06
CA LEU A 137 -15.52 -3.45 -0.84
C LEU A 137 -15.01 -4.06 0.46
N GLN A 138 -14.74 -5.36 0.49
CA GLN A 138 -14.14 -6.01 1.66
C GLN A 138 -12.74 -5.46 1.98
N TYR A 139 -11.92 -5.15 0.99
CA TYR A 139 -10.61 -4.55 1.19
C TYR A 139 -10.72 -3.09 1.63
N ILE A 140 -11.62 -2.32 1.02
CA ILE A 140 -11.89 -0.93 1.41
C ILE A 140 -12.40 -0.86 2.85
N SER A 141 -13.35 -1.71 3.24
CA SER A 141 -13.84 -1.74 4.62
C SER A 141 -12.74 -2.07 5.62
N SER A 142 -11.84 -3.00 5.26
CA SER A 142 -10.67 -3.34 6.08
C SER A 142 -9.71 -2.15 6.22
N MET A 143 -9.39 -1.45 5.14
CA MET A 143 -8.58 -0.22 5.15
C MET A 143 -9.18 0.86 6.04
N LEU A 144 -10.50 1.00 6.05
CA LEU A 144 -11.22 1.96 6.89
C LEU A 144 -11.38 1.50 8.36
N GLY A 145 -10.98 0.27 8.68
CA GLY A 145 -11.13 -0.30 10.02
C GLY A 145 -12.58 -0.58 10.43
N ILE A 146 -13.46 -0.84 9.46
CA ILE A 146 -14.88 -1.11 9.68
C ILE A 146 -15.32 -2.43 9.05
N SER A 147 -16.48 -2.94 9.47
CA SER A 147 -17.05 -4.13 8.83
C SER A 147 -17.65 -3.80 7.44
N PRO A 148 -17.71 -4.78 6.50
CA PRO A 148 -18.38 -4.59 5.21
C PRO A 148 -19.85 -4.15 5.35
N ARG A 149 -20.53 -4.62 6.40
CA ARG A 149 -21.91 -4.23 6.72
C ARG A 149 -22.00 -2.74 7.12
N HIS A 150 -21.01 -2.23 7.86
CA HIS A 150 -20.96 -0.82 8.23
C HIS A 150 -20.69 0.04 6.99
N LEU A 151 -19.72 -0.35 6.15
CA LEU A 151 -19.44 0.34 4.89
C LEU A 151 -20.68 0.40 3.97
N SER A 152 -21.43 -0.71 3.86
CA SER A 152 -22.67 -0.74 3.07
C SER A 152 -23.73 0.22 3.59
N ARG A 153 -23.79 0.48 4.90
CA ARG A 153 -24.70 1.49 5.48
C ARG A 153 -24.21 2.90 5.20
N LEU A 154 -22.92 3.20 5.34
CA LEU A 154 -22.35 4.51 5.04
C LEU A 154 -22.65 4.93 3.59
N ARG A 155 -22.51 4.01 2.64
CA ARG A 155 -22.81 4.26 1.21
C ARG A 155 -24.25 4.64 0.91
N LYS A 156 -25.20 4.34 1.79
CA LYS A 156 -26.63 4.68 1.60
C LYS A 156 -27.00 6.04 2.18
N VAL A 157 -26.14 6.60 3.01
CA VAL A 157 -26.38 7.87 3.73
C VAL A 157 -25.69 9.04 3.03
N VAL A 158 -24.73 8.74 2.18
CA VAL A 158 -23.98 9.67 1.33
C VAL A 158 -24.42 9.51 -0.12
#